data_0e40e4f24db4269a16f9e65c511e8a6d
#
_entry.id   0e40e4f24db4269a16f9e65c511e8a6d
#
_cell.length_a   1.000
_cell.length_b   1.000
_cell.length_c   1.000
_cell.angle_alpha   90.00
_cell.angle_beta   90.00
_cell.angle_gamma   90.00
#
_symmetry.space_group_name_H-M   'P 1'
#
loop_
_entity.id
_entity.type
_entity.pdbx_description
1 polymer ?
#
loop_
_entity_poly.entity_id
_entity_poly.type
_entity_poly.pdbx_seq_one_letter_code
_entity_poly.pdbx_strand_id
1 'polypeptide(L)'
;VGRVLPIRSSDISVSSGSLTVNISNLTSLSSPAASGDSVALIASVDVSSTAATEKTKTLVENHTTEITTSAATALTNVTLGKADGFKLRSVKMATAFGTYSTTNQIDITNRYTFDTGMRDAFYGLASIRLKPGQPVPTGSIRVAFDFFTHGAGDYFSVDSYTGQVTYENIPSYISKDNGTSFELRDCFDFRPRVDDNGTFAGATASITELPFIGTNLEADFSFFLGRKDLIFMDRLGKFNVVSGVPSLTPTTPQAPDNGMVLFETTMSPYVIGLDEINIRKLDNRRYTMRDIGKLDKRITNLEYYTSLNLLEKEAASLVLKDSDGNDRLKNGFIVDNFTGHAIGDYESPDYKVAVDFQKRLARPMAFSDNVN
;
A
#
# COMPACT_ATOMS: atom_id res chain seq x y z
N VAL A 1 -41.96 5.63 7.28
CA VAL A 1 -41.31 6.45 6.23
C VAL A 1 -41.28 7.86 6.76
N GLY A 2 -40.09 8.42 7.01
CA GLY A 2 -39.91 9.76 7.56
C GLY A 2 -40.51 10.82 6.63
N ARG A 3 -41.03 11.88 7.21
CA ARG A 3 -41.58 13.03 6.49
C ARG A 3 -40.48 14.09 6.38
N VAL A 4 -40.32 14.67 5.19
CA VAL A 4 -39.34 15.78 4.99
C VAL A 4 -40.03 17.08 5.45
N LEU A 5 -39.37 17.82 6.33
CA LEU A 5 -39.81 19.11 6.82
C LEU A 5 -39.13 20.22 6.02
N PRO A 6 -39.85 21.17 5.43
CA PRO A 6 -39.24 22.31 4.78
C PRO A 6 -38.67 23.28 5.82
N ILE A 7 -37.37 23.55 5.76
CA ILE A 7 -36.67 24.50 6.63
C ILE A 7 -36.36 25.76 5.80
N ARG A 8 -36.70 26.94 6.34
CA ARG A 8 -36.36 28.23 5.73
C ARG A 8 -35.12 28.82 6.37
N SER A 9 -34.42 29.69 5.67
CA SER A 9 -33.26 30.40 6.21
C SER A 9 -33.57 31.17 7.51
N SER A 10 -34.81 31.65 7.66
CA SER A 10 -35.30 32.33 8.88
C SER A 10 -35.43 31.40 10.10
N ASP A 11 -35.46 30.10 9.86
CA ASP A 11 -35.65 29.11 10.91
C ASP A 11 -34.30 28.64 11.48
N ILE A 12 -33.20 29.12 10.91
CA ILE A 12 -31.85 28.77 11.28
C ILE A 12 -31.21 29.97 11.96
N SER A 13 -30.66 29.76 13.14
CA SER A 13 -29.82 30.74 13.81
C SER A 13 -28.50 30.10 14.29
N VAL A 14 -27.39 30.79 14.07
CA VAL A 14 -26.06 30.40 14.57
C VAL A 14 -25.66 31.39 15.65
N SER A 15 -25.33 30.90 16.81
CA SER A 15 -24.86 31.72 17.94
C SER A 15 -23.74 30.99 18.65
N SER A 16 -22.57 31.64 18.76
CA SER A 16 -21.41 31.17 19.54
C SER A 16 -21.04 29.70 19.31
N GLY A 17 -20.98 29.26 18.05
CA GLY A 17 -20.62 27.88 17.72
C GLY A 17 -21.76 26.86 17.87
N SER A 18 -22.97 27.31 18.19
CA SER A 18 -24.15 26.43 18.24
C SER A 18 -25.10 26.74 17.09
N LEU A 19 -25.45 25.71 16.33
CA LEU A 19 -26.51 25.76 15.31
C LEU A 19 -27.83 25.46 15.98
N THR A 20 -28.76 26.46 15.97
CA THR A 20 -30.12 26.27 16.46
C THR A 20 -31.09 26.31 15.29
N VAL A 21 -31.84 25.24 15.11
CA VAL A 21 -32.88 25.16 14.11
C VAL A 21 -34.22 25.26 14.78
N ASN A 22 -34.93 26.41 14.60
CA ASN A 22 -36.24 26.65 15.13
C ASN A 22 -37.27 26.35 14.05
N ILE A 23 -37.99 25.25 14.17
CA ILE A 23 -39.03 24.89 13.23
C ILE A 23 -40.34 25.43 13.75
N SER A 24 -40.61 26.71 13.45
CA SER A 24 -41.77 27.43 13.98
C SER A 24 -43.12 27.03 13.34
N ASN A 25 -43.13 26.30 12.22
CA ASN A 25 -44.32 25.95 11.47
C ASN A 25 -44.73 24.48 11.58
N LEU A 26 -44.41 23.79 12.67
CA LEU A 26 -44.84 22.41 12.91
C LEU A 26 -46.39 22.29 13.06
N THR A 27 -47.05 23.40 13.45
CA THR A 27 -48.51 23.44 13.61
C THR A 27 -49.30 23.40 12.29
N SER A 28 -48.64 23.72 11.15
CA SER A 28 -49.28 23.62 9.82
C SER A 28 -49.28 22.21 9.23
N LEU A 29 -48.66 21.27 9.92
CA LEU A 29 -48.61 19.87 9.51
C LEU A 29 -49.92 19.19 9.92
N SER A 30 -50.44 18.34 9.04
CA SER A 30 -51.65 17.53 9.33
C SER A 30 -51.51 16.55 10.50
N SER A 31 -50.26 16.39 10.99
CA SER A 31 -49.90 15.71 12.22
C SER A 31 -48.73 16.45 12.82
N PRO A 32 -48.91 17.30 13.82
CA PRO A 32 -47.80 18.02 14.48
C PRO A 32 -46.84 17.03 15.16
N ALA A 33 -45.57 17.35 15.17
CA ALA A 33 -44.56 16.58 15.91
C ALA A 33 -44.89 16.63 17.42
N ALA A 34 -44.89 15.48 18.06
CA ALA A 34 -45.12 15.35 19.50
C ALA A 34 -43.76 15.40 20.24
N SER A 35 -43.84 15.71 21.55
CA SER A 35 -42.64 15.62 22.41
C SER A 35 -42.13 14.16 22.44
N GLY A 36 -40.90 13.96 22.02
CA GLY A 36 -40.26 12.63 21.91
C GLY A 36 -40.14 12.09 20.49
N ASP A 37 -40.61 12.80 19.48
CA ASP A 37 -40.35 12.42 18.08
C ASP A 37 -38.91 12.65 17.70
N SER A 38 -38.34 11.71 16.96
CA SER A 38 -36.92 11.79 16.47
C SER A 38 -36.91 12.59 15.16
N VAL A 39 -36.02 13.58 15.09
CA VAL A 39 -35.76 14.36 13.87
C VAL A 39 -34.34 14.13 13.43
N ALA A 40 -34.15 13.73 12.16
CA ALA A 40 -32.83 13.68 11.55
C ALA A 40 -32.59 14.96 10.73
N LEU A 41 -31.57 15.72 11.06
CA LEU A 41 -31.13 16.90 10.33
C LEU A 41 -29.90 16.57 9.50
N ILE A 42 -29.96 16.85 8.19
CA ILE A 42 -28.82 16.84 7.31
C ILE A 42 -28.54 18.29 6.92
N ALA A 43 -27.41 18.83 7.34
CA ALA A 43 -27.02 20.20 7.07
C ALA A 43 -25.62 20.26 6.46
N SER A 44 -25.42 21.18 5.51
CA SER A 44 -24.09 21.62 5.09
C SER A 44 -23.73 22.82 5.95
N VAL A 45 -22.57 22.79 6.59
CA VAL A 45 -22.10 23.86 7.47
C VAL A 45 -20.79 24.40 6.88
N ASP A 46 -20.76 25.71 6.60
CA ASP A 46 -19.52 26.38 6.30
C ASP A 46 -18.83 26.72 7.62
N VAL A 47 -17.62 26.19 7.80
CA VAL A 47 -16.81 26.51 8.99
C VAL A 47 -15.83 27.60 8.59
N SER A 48 -15.86 28.74 9.31
CA SER A 48 -14.84 29.78 9.14
C SER A 48 -13.49 29.24 9.57
N SER A 49 -12.45 29.41 8.73
CA SER A 49 -11.12 28.84 8.93
C SER A 49 -10.45 29.38 10.18
N THR A 50 -10.61 28.69 11.27
CA THR A 50 -9.61 28.66 12.35
C THR A 50 -8.58 27.60 11.98
N ALA A 51 -7.29 27.85 12.28
CA ALA A 51 -6.27 26.87 11.99
C ALA A 51 -6.58 25.57 12.73
N ALA A 52 -6.65 24.46 11.99
CA ALA A 52 -6.89 23.15 12.57
C ALA A 52 -5.78 22.79 13.57
N THR A 53 -6.16 22.25 14.71
CA THR A 53 -5.24 21.92 15.81
C THR A 53 -4.97 20.41 15.86
N GLU A 54 -3.73 20.05 16.14
CA GLU A 54 -3.34 18.67 16.25
C GLU A 54 -3.81 18.06 17.58
N LYS A 55 -4.34 16.84 17.51
CA LYS A 55 -4.71 16.02 18.66
C LYS A 55 -3.51 15.23 19.17
N THR A 56 -3.48 14.97 20.45
CA THR A 56 -2.53 14.03 21.05
C THR A 56 -3.18 12.68 21.29
N LYS A 57 -2.41 11.62 21.12
CA LYS A 57 -2.77 10.26 21.56
C LYS A 57 -1.95 9.91 22.79
N THR A 58 -2.58 9.26 23.77
CA THR A 58 -1.89 8.74 24.94
C THR A 58 -2.18 7.26 25.05
N LEU A 59 -1.12 6.44 25.05
CA LEU A 59 -1.23 5.00 25.15
C LEU A 59 -1.52 4.58 26.60
N VAL A 60 -2.60 3.88 26.82
CA VAL A 60 -2.92 3.22 28.08
C VAL A 60 -2.63 1.73 27.92
N GLU A 61 -1.58 1.27 28.59
CA GLU A 61 -1.16 -0.12 28.51
C GLU A 61 -1.85 -0.98 29.56
N ASN A 62 -2.07 -2.24 29.18
CA ASN A 62 -2.54 -3.31 30.05
C ASN A 62 -3.85 -2.98 30.81
N HIS A 63 -4.76 -2.26 30.14
CA HIS A 63 -6.11 -2.04 30.66
C HIS A 63 -6.86 -3.34 30.73
N THR A 64 -7.57 -3.59 31.83
CA THR A 64 -8.31 -4.84 32.04
C THR A 64 -9.80 -4.57 32.14
N THR A 65 -10.58 -5.34 31.40
CA THR A 65 -12.04 -5.34 31.48
C THR A 65 -12.52 -6.76 31.86
N GLU A 66 -13.38 -6.84 32.86
CA GLU A 66 -14.00 -8.10 33.28
C GLU A 66 -15.43 -8.21 32.74
N ILE A 67 -15.73 -9.34 32.12
CA ILE A 67 -17.03 -9.62 31.56
C ILE A 67 -17.61 -10.81 32.36
N THR A 68 -18.55 -10.48 33.21
CA THR A 68 -19.12 -11.41 34.23
C THR A 68 -20.53 -11.89 33.83
N THR A 69 -20.74 -12.12 32.55
CA THR A 69 -22.02 -12.63 32.05
C THR A 69 -22.24 -14.09 32.45
N SER A 70 -23.48 -14.45 32.69
CA SER A 70 -23.92 -15.84 32.86
C SER A 70 -24.24 -16.55 31.55
N ALA A 71 -24.28 -15.81 30.43
CA ALA A 71 -24.62 -16.34 29.11
C ALA A 71 -23.36 -16.53 28.26
N ALA A 72 -23.02 -17.78 27.97
CA ALA A 72 -21.85 -18.11 27.15
C ALA A 72 -21.91 -17.47 25.73
N THR A 73 -23.10 -17.33 25.15
CA THR A 73 -23.32 -16.72 23.85
C THR A 73 -22.94 -15.23 23.82
N ALA A 74 -23.07 -14.53 24.95
CA ALA A 74 -22.65 -13.13 25.05
C ALA A 74 -21.13 -12.95 24.96
N LEU A 75 -20.36 -14.02 25.15
CA LEU A 75 -18.89 -14.01 25.03
C LEU A 75 -18.37 -14.30 23.62
N THR A 76 -19.25 -14.48 22.64
CA THR A 76 -18.85 -14.70 21.24
C THR A 76 -18.46 -13.40 20.54
N ASN A 77 -19.05 -12.28 20.95
CA ASN A 77 -18.72 -10.92 20.45
C ASN A 77 -18.85 -9.94 21.62
N VAL A 78 -17.73 -9.45 22.10
CA VAL A 78 -17.66 -8.65 23.31
C VAL A 78 -17.07 -7.28 23.02
N THR A 79 -17.80 -6.24 23.34
CA THR A 79 -17.33 -4.85 23.30
C THR A 79 -16.57 -4.53 24.59
N LEU A 80 -15.41 -3.90 24.47
CA LEU A 80 -14.49 -3.67 25.58
C LEU A 80 -14.68 -2.30 26.28
N GLY A 81 -15.62 -1.47 25.80
CA GLY A 81 -15.95 -0.19 26.40
C GLY A 81 -14.87 0.89 26.26
N LYS A 82 -13.88 0.70 25.40
CA LYS A 82 -12.83 1.67 25.07
C LYS A 82 -12.67 1.74 23.56
N ALA A 83 -12.62 2.94 23.02
CA ALA A 83 -12.36 3.17 21.59
C ALA A 83 -10.86 3.18 21.31
N ASP A 84 -10.50 3.03 20.04
CA ASP A 84 -9.13 3.07 19.54
C ASP A 84 -8.21 2.04 20.22
N GLY A 85 -8.65 0.76 20.21
CA GLY A 85 -7.85 -0.33 20.70
C GLY A 85 -6.57 -0.50 19.90
N PHE A 86 -5.45 -0.71 20.58
CA PHE A 86 -4.15 -0.88 19.95
C PHE A 86 -3.74 -2.34 19.85
N LYS A 87 -3.67 -3.01 20.99
CA LYS A 87 -3.15 -4.39 21.05
C LYS A 87 -3.88 -5.23 22.09
N LEU A 88 -4.26 -6.45 21.73
CA LEU A 88 -4.76 -7.43 22.66
C LEU A 88 -3.57 -8.08 23.40
N ARG A 89 -3.57 -8.02 24.72
CA ARG A 89 -2.55 -8.63 25.57
C ARG A 89 -2.91 -10.06 25.97
N SER A 90 -4.10 -10.24 26.55
CA SER A 90 -4.57 -11.56 26.92
C SER A 90 -6.08 -11.60 27.12
N VAL A 91 -6.66 -12.79 26.91
CA VAL A 91 -8.02 -13.13 27.29
C VAL A 91 -7.94 -14.32 28.20
N LYS A 92 -8.30 -14.16 29.46
CA LYS A 92 -8.25 -15.21 30.48
C LYS A 92 -9.65 -15.54 30.92
N MET A 93 -9.95 -16.83 31.03
CA MET A 93 -11.24 -17.39 31.44
C MET A 93 -11.17 -17.93 32.85
N ALA A 94 -12.14 -17.56 33.65
CA ALA A 94 -12.35 -18.18 34.97
C ALA A 94 -13.01 -19.58 34.83
N THR A 95 -12.98 -20.37 35.87
CA THR A 95 -13.54 -21.72 35.88
C THR A 95 -15.08 -21.76 35.89
N ALA A 96 -15.73 -20.62 36.20
CA ALA A 96 -17.18 -20.49 36.26
C ALA A 96 -17.64 -19.09 35.86
N PHE A 97 -18.92 -18.95 35.54
CA PHE A 97 -19.57 -17.66 35.35
C PHE A 97 -19.84 -16.95 36.69
N GLY A 98 -19.95 -15.66 36.65
CA GLY A 98 -20.17 -14.78 37.81
C GLY A 98 -18.97 -13.89 38.07
N THR A 99 -18.71 -13.54 39.30
CA THR A 99 -17.54 -12.72 39.68
C THR A 99 -16.25 -13.36 39.18
N TYR A 100 -15.44 -12.61 38.47
CA TYR A 100 -14.20 -13.13 37.92
C TYR A 100 -13.23 -13.55 39.01
N SER A 101 -12.71 -14.79 38.92
CA SER A 101 -11.69 -15.30 39.80
C SER A 101 -10.36 -15.46 39.08
N THR A 102 -9.29 -15.03 39.71
CA THR A 102 -7.93 -15.23 39.22
C THR A 102 -7.36 -16.62 39.51
N THR A 103 -8.06 -17.39 40.35
CA THR A 103 -7.64 -18.73 40.70
C THR A 103 -7.95 -19.70 39.57
N ASN A 104 -6.96 -20.47 39.15
CA ASN A 104 -7.07 -21.47 38.07
C ASN A 104 -7.61 -20.92 36.75
N GLN A 105 -7.26 -19.65 36.41
CA GLN A 105 -7.63 -19.06 35.15
C GLN A 105 -6.95 -19.75 33.98
N ILE A 106 -7.65 -19.86 32.86
CA ILE A 106 -7.17 -20.46 31.59
C ILE A 106 -6.96 -19.36 30.58
N ASP A 107 -5.79 -19.34 29.91
CA ASP A 107 -5.53 -18.42 28.79
C ASP A 107 -6.22 -18.96 27.53
N ILE A 108 -7.10 -18.14 26.97
CA ILE A 108 -7.86 -18.42 25.76
C ILE A 108 -7.68 -17.34 24.69
N THR A 109 -6.59 -16.57 24.77
CA THR A 109 -6.29 -15.45 23.88
C THR A 109 -6.31 -15.88 22.40
N ASN A 110 -5.79 -17.06 22.11
CA ASN A 110 -5.72 -17.61 20.75
C ASN A 110 -7.09 -17.91 20.11
N ARG A 111 -8.16 -18.01 20.93
CA ARG A 111 -9.52 -18.27 20.44
C ARG A 111 -10.20 -17.03 19.90
N TYR A 112 -9.66 -15.83 20.19
CA TYR A 112 -10.28 -14.56 19.83
C TYR A 112 -9.52 -13.83 18.73
N THR A 113 -10.25 -13.08 17.94
CA THR A 113 -9.75 -11.99 17.09
C THR A 113 -10.05 -10.67 17.77
N PHE A 114 -9.12 -9.74 17.67
CA PHE A 114 -9.26 -8.40 18.20
C PHE A 114 -9.67 -7.44 17.08
N ASP A 115 -10.72 -6.65 17.31
CA ASP A 115 -11.12 -5.53 16.48
C ASP A 115 -10.77 -4.25 17.25
N THR A 116 -9.89 -3.45 16.69
CA THR A 116 -9.41 -2.18 17.28
C THR A 116 -10.51 -1.14 17.43
N GLY A 117 -11.64 -1.31 16.77
CA GLY A 117 -12.72 -0.33 16.75
C GLY A 117 -12.53 0.75 15.68
N MET A 118 -11.44 0.78 14.97
CA MET A 118 -11.24 1.71 13.85
C MET A 118 -12.26 1.45 12.75
N ARG A 119 -12.86 2.53 12.24
CA ARG A 119 -13.82 2.52 11.13
C ARG A 119 -13.39 3.58 10.12
N ASP A 120 -13.96 3.54 8.93
CA ASP A 120 -13.62 4.49 7.87
C ASP A 120 -13.86 5.95 8.27
N ALA A 121 -14.91 6.22 9.03
CA ALA A 121 -15.31 7.56 9.41
C ALA A 121 -15.11 7.93 10.90
N PHE A 122 -14.79 6.96 11.78
CA PHE A 122 -14.68 7.24 13.21
C PHE A 122 -13.91 6.13 13.97
N TYR A 123 -13.52 6.41 15.20
CA TYR A 123 -13.01 5.44 16.16
C TYR A 123 -14.14 4.92 17.05
N GLY A 124 -14.62 3.71 16.76
CA GLY A 124 -15.61 2.99 17.55
C GLY A 124 -14.98 2.21 18.70
N LEU A 125 -15.81 1.57 19.50
CA LEU A 125 -15.36 0.74 20.60
C LEU A 125 -14.61 -0.50 20.10
N ALA A 126 -13.49 -0.79 20.75
CA ALA A 126 -12.75 -2.03 20.54
C ALA A 126 -13.59 -3.23 20.96
N SER A 127 -13.41 -4.35 20.30
CA SER A 127 -14.14 -5.58 20.58
C SER A 127 -13.29 -6.81 20.34
N ILE A 128 -13.66 -7.91 20.98
CA ILE A 128 -13.12 -9.24 20.68
C ILE A 128 -14.22 -10.14 20.13
N ARG A 129 -13.88 -10.94 19.13
CA ARG A 129 -14.78 -11.90 18.51
C ARG A 129 -14.19 -13.29 18.57
N LEU A 130 -14.99 -14.24 19.02
CA LEU A 130 -14.61 -15.66 19.02
C LEU A 130 -14.41 -16.15 17.58
N LYS A 131 -13.28 -16.78 17.33
CA LYS A 131 -12.98 -17.35 16.00
C LYS A 131 -13.95 -18.48 15.66
N PRO A 132 -14.38 -18.63 14.41
CA PRO A 132 -15.22 -19.74 14.00
C PRO A 132 -14.60 -21.09 14.37
N GLY A 133 -15.43 -22.00 14.91
CA GLY A 133 -15.00 -23.34 15.30
C GLY A 133 -14.29 -23.43 16.66
N GLN A 134 -14.04 -22.32 17.35
CA GLN A 134 -13.47 -22.36 18.69
C GLN A 134 -14.56 -22.61 19.75
N PRO A 135 -14.23 -23.36 20.83
CA PRO A 135 -15.19 -23.61 21.89
C PRO A 135 -15.53 -22.31 22.63
N VAL A 136 -16.84 -22.14 22.87
CA VAL A 136 -17.36 -21.01 23.62
C VAL A 136 -16.86 -21.07 25.08
N PRO A 137 -16.48 -19.94 25.68
CA PRO A 137 -16.07 -19.91 27.08
C PRO A 137 -17.13 -20.44 28.02
N THR A 138 -16.69 -21.18 29.04
CA THR A 138 -17.53 -21.79 30.09
C THR A 138 -17.48 -21.03 31.40
N GLY A 139 -16.84 -19.87 31.44
CA GLY A 139 -16.71 -18.99 32.58
C GLY A 139 -16.52 -17.53 32.18
N SER A 140 -16.59 -16.67 33.19
CA SER A 140 -16.35 -15.22 32.99
C SER A 140 -14.96 -14.97 32.42
N ILE A 141 -14.81 -13.95 31.63
CA ILE A 141 -13.52 -13.62 31.00
C ILE A 141 -12.99 -12.26 31.48
N ARG A 142 -11.67 -12.19 31.60
CA ARG A 142 -10.94 -10.94 31.77
C ARG A 142 -10.11 -10.69 30.52
N VAL A 143 -10.29 -9.53 29.92
CA VAL A 143 -9.56 -9.09 28.72
C VAL A 143 -8.58 -8.02 29.14
N ALA A 144 -7.31 -8.23 28.82
CA ALA A 144 -6.26 -7.21 28.96
C ALA A 144 -5.85 -6.73 27.57
N PHE A 145 -5.86 -5.44 27.37
CA PHE A 145 -5.56 -4.81 26.07
C PHE A 145 -5.02 -3.40 26.25
N ASP A 146 -4.39 -2.90 25.20
CA ASP A 146 -3.89 -1.54 25.12
C ASP A 146 -4.82 -0.72 24.22
N PHE A 147 -4.99 0.55 24.53
CA PHE A 147 -5.79 1.48 23.73
C PHE A 147 -5.24 2.89 23.83
N PHE A 148 -5.62 3.77 22.87
CA PHE A 148 -5.27 5.17 22.92
C PHE A 148 -6.42 6.01 23.48
N THR A 149 -6.09 6.95 24.36
CA THR A 149 -6.96 8.07 24.68
C THR A 149 -6.62 9.24 23.78
N HIS A 150 -7.63 10.05 23.45
CA HIS A 150 -7.50 11.17 22.54
C HIS A 150 -7.55 12.48 23.33
N GLY A 151 -6.61 13.39 23.04
CA GLY A 151 -6.66 14.78 23.48
C GLY A 151 -7.65 15.62 22.67
N ALA A 152 -7.78 16.87 23.04
CA ALA A 152 -8.56 17.85 22.27
C ALA A 152 -7.79 18.25 21.00
N GLY A 153 -8.52 18.65 19.96
CA GLY A 153 -7.99 19.06 18.66
C GLY A 153 -8.83 18.53 17.52
N ASP A 154 -8.33 18.67 16.30
CA ASP A 154 -9.10 18.39 15.07
C ASP A 154 -8.58 17.16 14.34
N TYR A 155 -7.27 16.96 14.26
CA TYR A 155 -6.65 15.86 13.49
C TYR A 155 -5.50 15.19 14.24
N PHE A 156 -5.16 13.98 13.81
CA PHE A 156 -3.95 13.28 14.20
C PHE A 156 -2.95 13.31 13.05
N SER A 157 -1.68 13.38 13.39
CA SER A 157 -0.55 13.17 12.50
C SER A 157 0.40 12.12 13.10
N VAL A 158 1.57 11.94 12.51
CA VAL A 158 2.65 11.12 13.08
C VAL A 158 3.09 11.64 14.45
N ASP A 159 3.08 12.94 14.67
CA ASP A 159 3.49 13.57 15.92
C ASP A 159 2.55 13.26 17.08
N SER A 160 1.27 13.00 16.79
CA SER A 160 0.29 12.56 17.79
C SER A 160 0.70 11.27 18.52
N TYR A 161 1.56 10.45 17.92
CA TYR A 161 2.07 9.18 18.48
C TYR A 161 3.43 9.34 19.14
N THR A 162 4.06 10.52 19.09
CA THR A 162 5.40 10.77 19.62
C THR A 162 5.48 10.46 21.11
N GLY A 163 6.47 9.64 21.49
CA GLY A 163 6.66 9.22 22.87
C GLY A 163 5.68 8.16 23.39
N GLN A 164 4.70 7.73 22.58
CA GLN A 164 3.73 6.71 22.96
C GLN A 164 4.10 5.34 22.34
N VAL A 165 4.44 5.33 21.07
CA VAL A 165 4.89 4.15 20.34
C VAL A 165 6.08 4.50 19.45
N THR A 166 6.91 3.52 19.10
CA THR A 166 7.96 3.74 18.11
C THR A 166 7.33 3.91 16.73
N TYR A 167 8.01 4.64 15.86
CA TYR A 167 7.54 4.93 14.51
C TYR A 167 7.10 3.67 13.74
N GLU A 168 7.83 2.58 13.91
CA GLU A 168 7.54 1.27 13.30
C GLU A 168 6.22 0.66 13.76
N ASN A 169 5.81 0.95 14.98
CA ASN A 169 4.62 0.38 15.62
C ASN A 169 3.38 1.27 15.52
N ILE A 170 3.46 2.40 14.81
CA ILE A 170 2.27 3.20 14.52
C ILE A 170 1.32 2.33 13.68
N PRO A 171 0.04 2.19 14.09
CA PRO A 171 -0.87 1.27 13.45
C PRO A 171 -1.20 1.67 12.00
N SER A 172 -1.47 0.69 11.16
CA SER A 172 -2.12 0.87 9.88
C SER A 172 -3.62 0.59 10.00
N TYR A 173 -4.42 1.19 9.14
CA TYR A 173 -5.85 0.95 9.04
C TYR A 173 -6.21 0.40 7.66
N ILE A 174 -6.94 -0.69 7.63
CA ILE A 174 -7.48 -1.24 6.38
C ILE A 174 -8.96 -0.90 6.31
N SER A 175 -9.34 -0.10 5.31
CA SER A 175 -10.72 0.27 5.04
C SER A 175 -11.57 -0.98 4.85
N LYS A 176 -12.73 -1.01 5.53
CA LYS A 176 -13.68 -2.12 5.41
C LYS A 176 -14.53 -2.03 4.16
N ASP A 177 -14.63 -0.85 3.57
CA ASP A 177 -15.44 -0.61 2.39
C ASP A 177 -14.72 -1.02 1.10
N ASN A 178 -13.44 -0.70 0.97
CA ASN A 178 -12.67 -0.90 -0.27
C ASN A 178 -11.39 -1.72 -0.10
N GLY A 179 -10.99 -2.06 1.13
CA GLY A 179 -9.78 -2.81 1.41
C GLY A 179 -8.48 -2.03 1.26
N THR A 180 -8.54 -0.71 1.06
CA THR A 180 -7.33 0.13 0.99
C THR A 180 -6.65 0.21 2.35
N SER A 181 -5.33 0.05 2.38
CA SER A 181 -4.52 0.21 3.59
C SER A 181 -4.03 1.65 3.70
N PHE A 182 -4.23 2.24 4.85
CA PHE A 182 -3.75 3.56 5.22
C PHE A 182 -2.75 3.42 6.35
N GLU A 183 -1.52 3.86 6.12
CA GLU A 183 -0.52 3.98 7.15
C GLU A 183 -0.80 5.26 7.96
N LEU A 184 -1.22 5.13 9.21
CA LEU A 184 -1.62 6.31 10.01
C LEU A 184 -0.45 7.24 10.33
N ARG A 185 0.78 6.81 10.13
CA ARG A 185 1.98 7.63 10.22
C ARG A 185 2.16 8.59 9.02
N ASP A 186 1.49 8.30 7.88
CA ASP A 186 1.61 9.07 6.64
C ASP A 186 0.31 9.81 6.30
N CYS A 187 -0.62 9.87 7.25
CA CYS A 187 -1.95 10.45 7.04
C CYS A 187 -2.26 11.53 8.07
N PHE A 188 -3.04 12.52 7.64
CA PHE A 188 -3.82 13.35 8.56
C PHE A 188 -5.15 12.67 8.83
N ASP A 189 -5.43 12.36 10.08
CA ASP A 189 -6.61 11.59 10.47
C ASP A 189 -7.59 12.46 11.26
N PHE A 190 -8.69 12.83 10.63
CA PHE A 190 -9.72 13.68 11.20
C PHE A 190 -10.86 12.90 11.86
N ARG A 191 -10.75 11.58 11.97
CA ARG A 191 -11.83 10.76 12.51
C ARG A 191 -12.13 11.07 13.97
N PRO A 192 -13.42 11.30 14.32
CA PRO A 192 -13.85 11.48 15.70
C PRO A 192 -13.81 10.15 16.46
N ARG A 193 -13.81 10.25 17.78
CA ARG A 193 -13.91 9.10 18.67
C ARG A 193 -15.31 9.06 19.31
N VAL A 194 -15.88 7.87 19.45
CA VAL A 194 -17.01 7.66 20.37
C VAL A 194 -16.54 7.66 21.83
N ASP A 195 -17.42 8.00 22.74
CA ASP A 195 -17.19 7.85 24.18
C ASP A 195 -17.16 6.37 24.61
N ASP A 196 -16.93 6.12 25.89
CA ASP A 196 -16.88 4.75 26.43
C ASP A 196 -18.24 4.01 26.39
N ASN A 197 -19.33 4.72 26.12
CA ASN A 197 -20.67 4.15 25.92
C ASN A 197 -20.99 3.91 24.43
N GLY A 198 -20.11 4.31 23.52
CA GLY A 198 -20.30 4.16 22.08
C GLY A 198 -21.11 5.26 21.44
N THR A 199 -21.25 6.41 22.11
CA THR A 199 -21.97 7.58 21.62
C THR A 199 -21.01 8.71 21.24
N PHE A 200 -21.42 9.57 20.29
CA PHE A 200 -20.68 10.77 19.96
C PHE A 200 -21.03 11.88 20.95
N ALA A 201 -20.39 11.84 22.11
CA ALA A 201 -20.61 12.80 23.20
C ALA A 201 -19.28 13.34 23.74
N GLY A 202 -19.30 14.60 24.19
CA GLY A 202 -18.16 15.27 24.82
C GLY A 202 -17.15 15.89 23.85
N ALA A 203 -16.16 16.58 24.39
CA ALA A 203 -15.16 17.33 23.63
C ALA A 203 -14.27 16.47 22.70
N THR A 204 -14.10 15.20 23.00
CA THR A 204 -13.29 14.26 22.18
C THR A 204 -14.04 13.72 20.98
N ALA A 205 -15.37 13.81 20.97
CA ALA A 205 -16.23 13.42 19.84
C ALA A 205 -16.55 14.61 18.91
N SER A 206 -16.33 15.83 19.36
CA SER A 206 -16.55 17.05 18.62
C SER A 206 -15.32 17.33 17.75
N ILE A 207 -15.51 17.35 16.45
CA ILE A 207 -14.55 17.92 15.52
C ILE A 207 -15.01 19.34 15.26
N THR A 208 -14.17 20.30 15.60
CA THR A 208 -14.46 21.72 15.40
C THR A 208 -14.15 22.15 13.98
N GLU A 209 -13.10 21.58 13.41
CA GLU A 209 -12.60 21.92 12.07
C GLU A 209 -12.44 20.66 11.22
N LEU A 210 -13.35 20.51 10.23
CA LEU A 210 -13.25 19.44 9.22
C LEU A 210 -12.87 20.06 7.88
N PRO A 211 -11.96 19.42 7.12
CA PRO A 211 -11.77 19.78 5.72
C PRO A 211 -13.08 19.64 4.96
N PHE A 212 -13.55 20.72 4.35
CA PHE A 212 -14.75 20.72 3.53
C PHE A 212 -14.37 20.54 2.05
N ILE A 213 -15.22 19.85 1.28
CA ILE A 213 -15.00 19.67 -0.16
C ILE A 213 -14.94 21.03 -0.84
N GLY A 214 -13.81 21.36 -1.48
CA GLY A 214 -13.60 22.63 -2.17
C GLY A 214 -12.96 23.73 -1.33
N THR A 215 -12.60 23.47 -0.08
CA THR A 215 -11.79 24.38 0.75
C THR A 215 -10.33 23.92 0.80
N ASN A 216 -9.42 24.85 1.06
CA ASN A 216 -8.01 24.56 1.26
C ASN A 216 -7.76 24.26 2.74
N LEU A 217 -7.04 23.19 3.03
CA LEU A 217 -6.42 22.96 4.31
C LEU A 217 -5.01 23.54 4.27
N GLU A 218 -4.71 24.47 5.18
CA GLU A 218 -3.35 24.98 5.40
C GLU A 218 -2.79 24.32 6.64
N ALA A 219 -1.66 23.63 6.50
CA ALA A 219 -0.98 22.98 7.60
C ALA A 219 0.53 23.02 7.37
N ASP A 220 1.27 23.32 8.43
CA ASP A 220 2.73 23.19 8.44
C ASP A 220 3.08 21.76 8.85
N PHE A 221 3.88 21.08 8.06
CA PHE A 221 4.33 19.74 8.39
C PHE A 221 5.81 19.55 8.11
N SER A 222 6.45 18.77 8.97
CA SER A 222 7.82 18.31 8.79
C SER A 222 7.83 16.92 8.19
N PHE A 223 8.71 16.67 7.25
CA PHE A 223 8.85 15.37 6.62
C PHE A 223 10.33 14.95 6.52
N PHE A 224 10.56 13.66 6.50
CA PHE A 224 11.91 13.13 6.35
C PHE A 224 12.38 13.23 4.91
N LEU A 225 13.65 13.58 4.76
CA LEU A 225 14.30 13.64 3.45
C LEU A 225 15.17 12.40 3.23
N GLY A 226 15.27 11.98 1.99
CA GLY A 226 16.19 10.92 1.60
C GLY A 226 17.65 11.31 1.82
N ARG A 227 18.52 10.31 2.07
CA ARG A 227 19.94 10.50 2.32
C ARG A 227 20.76 9.38 1.70
N LYS A 228 21.99 9.71 1.30
CA LYS A 228 22.99 8.72 0.89
C LYS A 228 24.18 8.77 1.83
N ASP A 229 24.58 7.62 2.32
CA ASP A 229 25.74 7.48 3.19
C ASP A 229 26.80 6.58 2.55
N LEU A 230 28.06 6.79 2.94
CA LEU A 230 29.16 5.91 2.55
C LEU A 230 29.69 5.16 3.76
N ILE A 231 29.77 3.85 3.66
CA ILE A 231 30.44 3.00 4.65
C ILE A 231 31.84 2.69 4.14
N PHE A 232 32.83 3.06 4.92
CA PHE A 232 34.22 2.87 4.58
C PHE A 232 35.02 2.21 5.71
N MET A 233 36.10 1.61 5.35
CA MET A 233 37.09 1.03 6.28
C MET A 233 38.31 1.92 6.32
N ASP A 234 38.74 2.31 7.51
CA ASP A 234 39.95 3.09 7.70
C ASP A 234 41.22 2.23 7.63
N ARG A 235 42.39 2.86 7.75
CA ARG A 235 43.69 2.17 7.70
C ARG A 235 43.92 1.20 8.87
N LEU A 236 43.17 1.33 9.96
CA LEU A 236 43.21 0.47 11.13
C LEU A 236 42.24 -0.72 11.03
N GLY A 237 41.47 -0.83 9.94
CA GLY A 237 40.50 -1.88 9.74
C GLY A 237 39.16 -1.61 10.45
N LYS A 238 38.93 -0.41 10.95
CA LYS A 238 37.70 -0.03 11.59
C LYS A 238 36.67 0.47 10.56
N PHE A 239 35.42 0.05 10.70
CA PHE A 239 34.32 0.55 9.88
C PHE A 239 33.82 1.88 10.40
N ASN A 240 33.65 2.83 9.51
CA ASN A 240 33.13 4.16 9.77
C ASN A 240 32.09 4.54 8.70
N VAL A 241 31.27 5.52 9.01
CA VAL A 241 30.21 6.01 8.11
C VAL A 241 30.42 7.50 7.86
N VAL A 242 30.36 7.90 6.59
CA VAL A 242 30.19 9.31 6.20
C VAL A 242 28.74 9.52 5.84
N SER A 243 28.03 10.28 6.66
CA SER A 243 26.63 10.61 6.40
C SER A 243 26.52 11.73 5.38
N GLY A 244 25.66 11.55 4.39
CA GLY A 244 25.33 12.59 3.42
C GLY A 244 24.35 13.62 3.99
N VAL A 245 24.12 14.68 3.23
CA VAL A 245 23.15 15.71 3.58
C VAL A 245 21.77 15.25 3.10
N PRO A 246 20.76 15.20 4.00
CA PRO A 246 19.39 14.89 3.59
C PRO A 246 18.88 15.94 2.61
N SER A 247 18.26 15.50 1.51
CA SER A 247 17.68 16.38 0.50
C SER A 247 16.62 15.66 -0.32
N LEU A 248 15.82 16.40 -1.10
CA LEU A 248 14.88 15.82 -2.06
C LEU A 248 15.58 14.99 -3.14
N THR A 249 16.81 15.40 -3.50
CA THR A 249 17.68 14.68 -4.43
C THR A 249 19.03 14.42 -3.76
N PRO A 250 19.14 13.37 -2.94
CA PRO A 250 20.34 13.14 -2.14
C PRO A 250 21.54 12.82 -3.04
N THR A 251 22.64 13.51 -2.79
CA THR A 251 23.91 13.28 -3.46
C THR A 251 24.83 12.43 -2.60
N THR A 252 25.65 11.61 -3.24
CA THR A 252 26.64 10.78 -2.53
C THR A 252 27.70 11.70 -1.90
N PRO A 253 28.00 11.56 -0.60
CA PRO A 253 29.03 12.36 0.06
C PRO A 253 30.42 12.07 -0.51
N GLN A 254 31.36 12.98 -0.30
CA GLN A 254 32.73 12.78 -0.75
C GLN A 254 33.40 11.64 0.00
N ALA A 255 34.06 10.77 -0.75
CA ALA A 255 34.82 9.67 -0.16
C ALA A 255 35.98 10.20 0.70
N PRO A 256 36.25 9.62 1.88
CA PRO A 256 37.36 10.03 2.72
C PRO A 256 38.71 9.61 2.11
N ASP A 257 39.71 10.50 2.16
CA ASP A 257 41.06 10.25 1.60
C ASP A 257 41.83 9.14 2.31
N ASN A 258 41.47 8.85 3.56
CA ASN A 258 42.20 7.90 4.43
C ASN A 258 41.48 6.55 4.59
N GLY A 259 40.44 6.29 3.82
CA GLY A 259 39.66 5.07 3.91
C GLY A 259 39.30 4.47 2.57
N MET A 260 38.96 3.19 2.58
CA MET A 260 38.45 2.47 1.43
C MET A 260 36.90 2.37 1.54
N VAL A 261 36.22 2.98 0.63
CA VAL A 261 34.74 2.91 0.58
C VAL A 261 34.31 1.50 0.15
N LEU A 262 33.44 0.89 0.95
CA LEU A 262 32.95 -0.48 0.75
C LEU A 262 31.54 -0.51 0.24
N PHE A 263 30.67 0.33 0.83
CA PHE A 263 29.27 0.36 0.50
C PHE A 263 28.77 1.79 0.38
N GLU A 264 27.88 2.00 -0.56
CA GLU A 264 27.02 3.17 -0.67
C GLU A 264 25.63 2.75 -0.25
N THR A 265 25.05 3.45 0.73
CA THR A 265 23.70 3.21 1.17
C THR A 265 22.79 4.35 0.69
N THR A 266 21.66 4.00 0.14
CA THR A 266 20.63 4.97 -0.22
C THR A 266 19.41 4.71 0.65
N MET A 267 19.05 5.70 1.43
CA MET A 267 17.87 5.71 2.27
C MET A 267 16.82 6.61 1.64
N SER A 268 15.67 6.06 1.32
CA SER A 268 14.50 6.83 0.91
C SER A 268 13.92 7.59 2.12
N PRO A 269 13.08 8.62 1.91
CA PRO A 269 12.25 9.12 3.00
C PRO A 269 11.44 7.98 3.62
N TYR A 270 11.25 8.03 4.95
CA TYR A 270 10.40 7.07 5.67
C TYR A 270 10.87 5.61 5.65
N VAL A 271 12.18 5.38 5.71
CA VAL A 271 12.74 4.03 5.92
C VAL A 271 12.38 3.54 7.31
N ILE A 272 11.69 2.40 7.39
CA ILE A 272 11.19 1.81 8.64
C ILE A 272 12.04 0.62 9.05
N GLY A 273 12.48 -0.18 8.07
CA GLY A 273 13.24 -1.40 8.29
C GLY A 273 14.58 -1.40 7.58
N LEU A 274 15.48 -2.29 8.00
CA LEU A 274 16.79 -2.45 7.38
C LEU A 274 16.71 -3.00 5.95
N ASP A 275 15.64 -3.71 5.62
CA ASP A 275 15.33 -4.27 4.32
C ASP A 275 14.95 -3.21 3.28
N GLU A 276 14.52 -2.03 3.72
CA GLU A 276 14.18 -0.90 2.84
C GLU A 276 15.41 -0.06 2.44
N ILE A 277 16.56 -0.31 3.08
CA ILE A 277 17.79 0.40 2.76
C ILE A 277 18.44 -0.23 1.52
N ASN A 278 18.59 0.55 0.48
CA ASN A 278 19.30 0.09 -0.70
C ASN A 278 20.82 0.17 -0.46
N ILE A 279 21.47 -0.99 -0.42
CA ILE A 279 22.92 -1.11 -0.19
C ILE A 279 23.59 -1.53 -1.48
N ARG A 280 24.41 -0.62 -2.03
CA ARG A 280 25.23 -0.87 -3.19
C ARG A 280 26.65 -1.17 -2.75
N LYS A 281 27.14 -2.37 -3.00
CA LYS A 281 28.53 -2.73 -2.80
C LYS A 281 29.41 -2.10 -3.88
N LEU A 282 30.47 -1.41 -3.48
CA LEU A 282 31.49 -0.93 -4.38
C LEU A 282 32.57 -2.01 -4.56
N ASP A 283 32.86 -2.34 -5.81
CA ASP A 283 33.89 -3.32 -6.11
C ASP A 283 35.26 -2.65 -6.12
N ASN A 284 35.98 -2.83 -5.01
CA ASN A 284 37.34 -2.35 -4.82
C ASN A 284 38.38 -3.39 -5.23
N ARG A 285 38.03 -4.30 -6.12
CA ARG A 285 38.89 -5.39 -6.55
C ARG A 285 40.11 -4.86 -7.30
N ARG A 286 41.32 -5.21 -6.81
CA ARG A 286 42.55 -5.08 -7.59
C ARG A 286 42.65 -6.26 -8.53
N TYR A 287 42.81 -5.98 -9.81
CA TYR A 287 43.11 -7.01 -10.78
C TYR A 287 44.60 -7.41 -10.64
N THR A 288 44.82 -8.70 -10.48
CA THR A 288 46.18 -9.27 -10.53
C THR A 288 46.60 -9.45 -11.99
N MET A 289 47.91 -9.60 -12.25
CA MET A 289 48.40 -9.90 -13.60
C MET A 289 47.74 -11.16 -14.19
N ARG A 290 47.40 -12.11 -13.34
CA ARG A 290 46.62 -13.32 -13.75
C ARG A 290 45.22 -12.98 -14.21
N ASP A 291 44.55 -12.04 -13.55
CA ASP A 291 43.19 -11.61 -13.92
C ASP A 291 43.25 -10.80 -15.22
N ILE A 292 44.27 -9.93 -15.39
CA ILE A 292 44.50 -9.20 -16.63
C ILE A 292 44.70 -10.18 -17.78
N GLY A 293 45.52 -11.21 -17.60
CA GLY A 293 45.73 -12.25 -18.63
C GLY A 293 44.46 -13.03 -18.96
N LYS A 294 43.51 -13.20 -18.01
CA LYS A 294 42.18 -13.77 -18.30
C LYS A 294 41.31 -12.82 -19.10
N LEU A 295 41.34 -11.52 -18.79
CA LEU A 295 40.62 -10.49 -19.52
C LEU A 295 41.16 -10.37 -20.94
N ASP A 296 42.47 -10.36 -21.14
CA ASP A 296 43.12 -10.33 -22.45
C ASP A 296 42.64 -11.50 -23.33
N LYS A 297 42.65 -12.72 -22.81
CA LYS A 297 42.12 -13.90 -23.52
C LYS A 297 40.66 -13.77 -23.87
N ARG A 298 39.83 -13.18 -23.00
CA ARG A 298 38.43 -12.97 -23.28
C ARG A 298 38.20 -11.91 -24.37
N ILE A 299 39.02 -10.87 -24.36
CA ILE A 299 38.99 -9.82 -25.39
C ILE A 299 39.39 -10.43 -26.74
N THR A 300 40.49 -11.16 -26.82
CA THR A 300 40.95 -11.84 -28.03
C THR A 300 39.87 -12.80 -28.60
N ASN A 301 39.22 -13.56 -27.73
CA ASN A 301 38.12 -14.42 -28.16
C ASN A 301 36.91 -13.60 -28.69
N LEU A 302 36.59 -12.50 -28.02
CA LEU A 302 35.51 -11.63 -28.46
C LEU A 302 35.81 -11.00 -29.83
N GLU A 303 37.01 -10.52 -30.03
CA GLU A 303 37.48 -10.00 -31.32
C GLU A 303 37.39 -11.04 -32.42
N TYR A 304 37.83 -12.27 -32.14
CA TYR A 304 37.69 -13.37 -33.08
C TYR A 304 36.23 -13.64 -33.48
N TYR A 305 35.35 -13.82 -32.50
CA TYR A 305 33.93 -14.08 -32.78
C TYR A 305 33.23 -12.89 -33.42
N THR A 306 33.60 -11.67 -33.06
CA THR A 306 33.04 -10.47 -33.69
C THR A 306 33.48 -10.37 -35.15
N SER A 307 34.76 -10.62 -35.45
CA SER A 307 35.29 -10.64 -36.80
C SER A 307 34.62 -11.74 -37.65
N LEU A 308 34.45 -12.93 -37.07
CA LEU A 308 33.78 -14.05 -37.73
C LEU A 308 32.32 -13.68 -38.06
N ASN A 309 31.61 -13.13 -37.10
CA ASN A 309 30.21 -12.71 -37.29
C ASN A 309 30.06 -11.62 -38.36
N LEU A 310 31.01 -10.66 -38.39
CA LEU A 310 31.04 -9.64 -39.44
C LEU A 310 31.27 -10.27 -40.82
N LEU A 311 32.20 -11.20 -40.93
CA LEU A 311 32.46 -11.92 -42.19
C LEU A 311 31.25 -12.76 -42.63
N GLU A 312 30.62 -13.45 -41.70
CA GLU A 312 29.39 -14.22 -41.99
C GLU A 312 28.27 -13.29 -42.46
N LYS A 313 28.09 -12.13 -41.82
CA LYS A 313 27.10 -11.15 -42.20
C LYS A 313 27.40 -10.51 -43.56
N GLU A 314 28.67 -10.21 -43.85
CA GLU A 314 29.09 -9.74 -45.15
C GLU A 314 28.87 -10.82 -46.23
N ALA A 315 29.23 -12.07 -45.96
CA ALA A 315 29.00 -13.20 -46.89
C ALA A 315 27.49 -13.42 -47.14
N ALA A 316 26.68 -13.29 -46.08
CA ALA A 316 25.21 -13.41 -46.22
C ALA A 316 24.59 -12.24 -46.98
N SER A 317 25.19 -11.04 -46.93
CA SER A 317 24.73 -9.86 -47.65
C SER A 317 25.39 -9.64 -49.02
N LEU A 318 26.32 -10.50 -49.41
CA LEU A 318 27.06 -10.40 -50.67
C LEU A 318 26.12 -10.64 -51.84
N VAL A 319 25.83 -9.61 -52.56
CA VAL A 319 25.03 -9.63 -53.81
C VAL A 319 25.99 -9.54 -55.00
N LEU A 320 26.16 -10.65 -55.70
CA LEU A 320 26.90 -10.68 -56.96
C LEU A 320 25.92 -10.42 -58.10
N LYS A 321 26.01 -9.22 -58.67
CA LYS A 321 25.19 -8.83 -59.85
C LYS A 321 25.88 -9.25 -61.15
N ASP A 322 25.09 -9.64 -62.13
CA ASP A 322 25.57 -9.83 -63.48
C ASP A 322 25.57 -8.50 -64.27
N SER A 323 25.94 -8.54 -65.56
CA SER A 323 25.97 -7.36 -66.44
C SER A 323 24.63 -6.66 -66.58
N ASP A 324 23.54 -7.35 -66.32
CA ASP A 324 22.17 -6.83 -66.45
C ASP A 324 21.60 -6.35 -65.11
N GLY A 325 22.38 -6.42 -64.04
CA GLY A 325 22.03 -5.99 -62.71
C GLY A 325 21.25 -6.98 -61.87
N ASN A 326 21.06 -8.21 -62.36
CA ASN A 326 20.38 -9.28 -61.65
C ASN A 326 21.31 -9.98 -60.68
N ASP A 327 20.75 -10.49 -59.58
CA ASP A 327 21.49 -11.22 -58.56
C ASP A 327 21.85 -12.63 -59.08
N ARG A 328 23.16 -12.93 -59.10
CA ARG A 328 23.67 -14.22 -59.52
C ARG A 328 23.54 -15.31 -58.45
N LEU A 329 23.46 -14.94 -57.20
CA LEU A 329 23.30 -15.87 -56.11
C LEU A 329 21.86 -15.83 -55.60
N LYS A 330 21.12 -16.85 -55.87
CA LYS A 330 19.75 -17.00 -55.34
C LYS A 330 19.85 -17.53 -53.90
N ASN A 331 19.77 -16.58 -52.96
CA ASN A 331 19.73 -16.87 -51.52
C ASN A 331 18.28 -16.79 -51.04
N GLY A 332 17.91 -17.72 -50.18
CA GLY A 332 16.72 -17.58 -49.36
C GLY A 332 15.60 -18.54 -49.74
N PHE A 333 14.54 -18.47 -49.03
CA PHE A 333 13.34 -19.21 -49.25
C PHE A 333 12.45 -18.46 -50.24
N ILE A 334 11.89 -19.18 -51.21
CA ILE A 334 10.85 -18.64 -52.08
C ILE A 334 9.58 -18.60 -51.22
N VAL A 335 9.13 -17.42 -50.92
CA VAL A 335 7.89 -17.20 -50.21
C VAL A 335 6.84 -16.76 -51.21
N ASP A 336 5.97 -17.68 -51.57
CA ASP A 336 4.71 -17.38 -52.25
C ASP A 336 3.59 -17.45 -51.22
N ASN A 337 2.60 -16.64 -51.33
CA ASN A 337 1.40 -16.70 -50.48
C ASN A 337 0.51 -17.90 -50.79
N PHE A 338 0.83 -18.70 -51.82
CA PHE A 338 0.20 -19.95 -52.19
C PHE A 338 -1.34 -19.88 -52.20
N THR A 339 -1.88 -18.78 -52.66
CA THR A 339 -3.32 -18.54 -52.64
C THR A 339 -4.07 -19.14 -53.84
N GLY A 340 -3.34 -19.56 -54.85
CA GLY A 340 -3.90 -20.15 -56.05
C GLY A 340 -3.32 -21.51 -56.38
N HIS A 341 -4.15 -22.43 -56.88
CA HIS A 341 -3.68 -23.70 -57.37
C HIS A 341 -3.12 -23.54 -58.78
N ALA A 342 -1.96 -24.12 -59.03
CA ALA A 342 -1.24 -24.02 -60.29
C ALA A 342 -0.90 -22.57 -60.71
N ILE A 343 -0.86 -21.64 -59.78
CA ILE A 343 -0.29 -20.32 -60.00
C ILE A 343 1.21 -20.41 -59.80
N GLY A 344 1.90 -20.58 -60.85
CA GLY A 344 3.33 -20.49 -60.94
C GLY A 344 3.68 -19.65 -62.17
N ASP A 345 4.87 -19.17 -62.22
CA ASP A 345 5.36 -18.51 -63.46
C ASP A 345 5.65 -19.60 -64.49
N TYR A 346 4.65 -19.93 -65.32
CA TYR A 346 4.77 -20.90 -66.38
C TYR A 346 5.64 -20.45 -67.52
N GLU A 347 5.93 -19.20 -67.61
CA GLU A 347 6.73 -18.59 -68.69
C GLU A 347 8.21 -18.48 -68.29
N SER A 348 8.50 -18.55 -67.02
CA SER A 348 9.90 -18.49 -66.57
C SER A 348 10.64 -19.78 -66.96
N PRO A 349 11.73 -19.67 -67.74
CA PRO A 349 12.52 -20.86 -68.12
C PRO A 349 13.24 -21.50 -66.93
N ASP A 350 13.45 -20.76 -65.86
CA ASP A 350 14.36 -21.15 -64.76
C ASP A 350 13.65 -21.76 -63.56
N TYR A 351 12.37 -21.39 -63.35
CA TYR A 351 11.66 -21.86 -62.17
C TYR A 351 10.15 -21.94 -62.39
N LYS A 352 9.62 -23.16 -62.21
CA LYS A 352 8.18 -23.42 -62.31
C LYS A 352 7.72 -24.18 -61.09
N VAL A 353 6.71 -23.66 -60.40
CA VAL A 353 6.12 -24.28 -59.22
C VAL A 353 4.61 -24.39 -59.42
N ALA A 354 4.09 -25.58 -59.17
CA ALA A 354 2.66 -25.80 -59.03
C ALA A 354 2.24 -25.66 -57.59
N VAL A 355 1.21 -24.88 -57.33
CA VAL A 355 0.67 -24.67 -55.99
C VAL A 355 -0.56 -25.55 -55.79
N ASP A 356 -0.52 -26.43 -54.79
CA ASP A 356 -1.69 -27.17 -54.32
C ASP A 356 -2.46 -26.29 -53.33
N PHE A 357 -3.54 -25.69 -53.84
CA PHE A 357 -4.35 -24.76 -53.03
C PHE A 357 -5.01 -25.40 -51.80
N GLN A 358 -5.44 -26.66 -51.94
CA GLN A 358 -6.11 -27.37 -50.82
C GLN A 358 -5.13 -27.71 -49.69
N LYS A 359 -3.93 -28.14 -50.05
CA LYS A 359 -2.89 -28.51 -49.10
C LYS A 359 -1.96 -27.36 -48.73
N ARG A 360 -2.10 -26.23 -49.42
CA ARG A 360 -1.21 -25.04 -49.27
C ARG A 360 0.27 -25.41 -49.40
N LEU A 361 0.58 -26.28 -50.33
CA LEU A 361 1.93 -26.78 -50.61
C LEU A 361 2.39 -26.33 -51.99
N ALA A 362 3.62 -25.88 -52.10
CA ALA A 362 4.31 -25.72 -53.38
C ALA A 362 4.95 -27.03 -53.76
N ARG A 363 4.74 -27.48 -55.00
CA ARG A 363 5.33 -28.67 -55.57
C ARG A 363 6.12 -28.30 -56.80
N PRO A 364 7.25 -28.99 -57.09
CA PRO A 364 7.88 -28.88 -58.39
C PRO A 364 6.85 -29.26 -59.48
N MET A 365 6.80 -28.43 -60.50
CA MET A 365 5.91 -28.69 -61.61
C MET A 365 6.49 -29.85 -62.45
N ALA A 366 5.80 -30.96 -62.39
CA ALA A 366 6.16 -32.10 -63.29
C ALA A 366 5.40 -31.98 -64.55
N PHE A 367 6.08 -31.95 -65.68
CA PHE A 367 5.52 -32.09 -66.99
C PHE A 367 5.52 -33.59 -67.31
N SER A 368 4.34 -34.13 -67.58
CA SER A 368 4.26 -35.45 -68.19
C SER A 368 4.41 -35.23 -69.67
N ASP A 369 5.53 -35.59 -70.19
CA ASP A 369 5.70 -35.66 -71.64
C ASP A 369 5.39 -37.08 -72.08
N ASN A 370 4.61 -37.22 -73.15
CA ASN A 370 4.38 -38.49 -73.77
C ASN A 370 5.66 -38.85 -74.51
N VAL A 371 6.35 -39.86 -74.03
CA VAL A 371 7.44 -40.46 -74.75
C VAL A 371 6.82 -41.33 -75.82
N ASN A 372 6.86 -40.88 -77.06
CA ASN A 372 6.53 -41.63 -78.22
C ASN A 372 7.67 -42.59 -78.55
#